data_1988044ffa30415b52cd6534123654bb
#
_entry.id   1988044ffa30415b52cd6534123654bb
#
_cell.length_a   1.000
_cell.length_b   1.000
_cell.length_c   1.000
_cell.angle_alpha   90.00
_cell.angle_beta   90.00
_cell.angle_gamma   90.00
#
_symmetry.space_group_name_H-M   'P 1'
#
loop_
_entity.id
_entity.type
_entity.pdbx_description
1 polymer ?
#
loop_
_entity_poly.entity_id
_entity_poly.type
_entity_poly.pdbx_seq_one_letter_code
_entity_poly.pdbx_strand_id
1 'polypeptide(L)'
;MNGTGRIALVTGAGTGIGKRTALLLLETGYSVVLAGRRVEPLEQTVQEAGVPKSRTLVMSINVSDPEAVSALFAATQDKFGRLDVLFNNAGVGAPSVPLEDLKYEQWCRVLDTCVTGTFLCTQHAFRMMKQQHPHGGRIINNGSISAHTPRPNSAPYTAAKHAITGLTKSTALDGRPFDITCGQIDIGNAATEMTANMENGVLQANGTVAVEPTMDADHVARAVLYMASLPLDVNVPFVTVMANRMPFIGRG
;
A
#
# COMPACT_ATOMS: atom_id res chain seq x y z
N MET A 1 1.07 -21.11 2.92
CA MET A 1 1.97 -20.10 2.36
C MET A 1 3.06 -19.86 3.40
N ASN A 2 4.32 -20.17 3.07
CA ASN A 2 5.41 -20.08 4.03
C ASN A 2 6.33 -18.92 3.64
N GLY A 3 6.45 -17.90 4.53
CA GLY A 3 7.32 -16.74 4.36
C GLY A 3 8.68 -16.85 5.05
N THR A 4 9.01 -18.02 5.60
CA THR A 4 10.25 -18.22 6.40
C THR A 4 11.49 -17.81 5.60
N GLY A 5 12.28 -16.89 6.17
CA GLY A 5 13.48 -16.35 5.54
C GLY A 5 13.26 -15.24 4.52
N ARG A 6 12.01 -14.88 4.19
CA ARG A 6 11.67 -13.75 3.30
C ARG A 6 11.51 -12.45 4.10
N ILE A 7 11.89 -11.35 3.47
CA ILE A 7 11.84 -10.00 4.05
C ILE A 7 10.77 -9.19 3.33
N ALA A 8 9.83 -8.62 4.08
CA ALA A 8 8.82 -7.71 3.56
C ALA A 8 8.98 -6.30 4.15
N LEU A 9 8.74 -5.27 3.35
CA LEU A 9 8.64 -3.89 3.80
C LEU A 9 7.21 -3.41 3.54
N VAL A 10 6.56 -2.90 4.59
CA VAL A 10 5.19 -2.37 4.52
C VAL A 10 5.21 -0.90 4.90
N THR A 11 4.81 -0.02 3.99
CA THR A 11 4.63 1.39 4.30
C THR A 11 3.23 1.66 4.85
N GLY A 12 3.11 2.59 5.82
CA GLY A 12 1.86 2.81 6.53
C GLY A 12 1.44 1.62 7.40
N ALA A 13 2.42 0.91 8.00
CA ALA A 13 2.22 -0.34 8.73
C ALA A 13 1.64 -0.20 10.14
N GLY A 14 1.39 1.02 10.63
CA GLY A 14 0.89 1.24 12.00
C GLY A 14 -0.63 1.16 12.14
N THR A 15 -1.41 1.28 11.07
CA THR A 15 -2.88 1.31 11.14
C THR A 15 -3.51 0.65 9.91
N GLY A 16 -4.81 0.35 10.01
CA GLY A 16 -5.65 -0.11 8.89
C GLY A 16 -5.06 -1.30 8.12
N ILE A 17 -5.12 -1.23 6.80
CA ILE A 17 -4.66 -2.29 5.89
C ILE A 17 -3.18 -2.62 6.08
N GLY A 18 -2.33 -1.59 6.26
CA GLY A 18 -0.89 -1.79 6.45
C GLY A 18 -0.58 -2.58 7.72
N LYS A 19 -1.24 -2.26 8.83
CA LYS A 19 -1.14 -3.00 10.10
C LYS A 19 -1.57 -4.47 9.91
N ARG A 20 -2.77 -4.69 9.36
CA ARG A 20 -3.30 -6.06 9.16
C ARG A 20 -2.39 -6.89 8.23
N THR A 21 -1.85 -6.27 7.18
CA THR A 21 -0.89 -6.92 6.29
C THR A 21 0.42 -7.26 7.00
N ALA A 22 0.98 -6.32 7.79
CA ALA A 22 2.22 -6.56 8.53
C ALA A 22 2.07 -7.71 9.54
N LEU A 23 0.95 -7.74 10.29
CA LEU A 23 0.64 -8.81 11.23
C LEU A 23 0.56 -10.17 10.53
N LEU A 24 -0.19 -10.26 9.43
CA LEU A 24 -0.37 -11.51 8.68
C LEU A 24 0.95 -12.00 8.04
N LEU A 25 1.78 -11.09 7.54
CA LEU A 25 3.12 -11.43 7.03
C LEU A 25 4.03 -11.99 8.15
N LEU A 26 4.02 -11.36 9.33
CA LEU A 26 4.76 -11.85 10.50
C LEU A 26 4.27 -13.22 10.96
N GLU A 27 2.96 -13.42 11.03
CA GLU A 27 2.34 -14.71 11.38
C GLU A 27 2.74 -15.83 10.41
N THR A 28 2.84 -15.53 9.11
CA THR A 28 3.21 -16.50 8.08
C THR A 28 4.71 -16.68 7.86
N GLY A 29 5.56 -16.11 8.75
CA GLY A 29 6.99 -16.39 8.79
C GLY A 29 7.89 -15.33 8.17
N TYR A 30 7.36 -14.28 7.54
CA TYR A 30 8.19 -13.18 7.05
C TYR A 30 8.87 -12.42 8.19
N SER A 31 10.05 -11.85 7.93
CA SER A 31 10.53 -10.69 8.69
C SER A 31 9.98 -9.42 8.05
N VAL A 32 9.58 -8.45 8.87
CA VAL A 32 8.88 -7.27 8.36
C VAL A 32 9.55 -5.97 8.80
N VAL A 33 9.77 -5.08 7.85
CA VAL A 33 10.09 -3.67 8.07
C VAL A 33 8.77 -2.90 8.09
N LEU A 34 8.46 -2.29 9.23
CA LEU A 34 7.26 -1.50 9.45
C LEU A 34 7.62 -0.01 9.34
N ALA A 35 7.20 0.64 8.27
CA ALA A 35 7.48 2.05 8.04
C ALA A 35 6.20 2.90 8.15
N GLY A 36 6.31 4.09 8.74
CA GLY A 36 5.21 5.04 8.89
C GLY A 36 5.61 6.28 9.66
N ARG A 37 4.78 7.31 9.72
CA ARG A 37 5.13 8.59 10.34
C ARG A 37 5.11 8.58 11.87
N ARG A 38 4.26 7.78 12.48
CA ARG A 38 4.08 7.71 13.95
C ARG A 38 4.69 6.41 14.46
N VAL A 39 5.65 6.53 15.39
CA VAL A 39 6.37 5.37 15.91
C VAL A 39 5.48 4.47 16.78
N GLU A 40 4.64 5.07 17.63
CA GLU A 40 3.83 4.34 18.61
C GLU A 40 2.89 3.30 17.96
N PRO A 41 2.10 3.61 16.89
CA PRO A 41 1.30 2.60 16.21
C PRO A 41 2.12 1.48 15.55
N LEU A 42 3.35 1.78 15.09
CA LEU A 42 4.23 0.76 14.53
C LEU A 42 4.73 -0.21 15.62
N GLU A 43 5.13 0.33 16.76
CA GLU A 43 5.56 -0.48 17.92
C GLU A 43 4.42 -1.31 18.48
N GLN A 44 3.22 -0.75 18.55
CA GLN A 44 2.02 -1.50 18.92
C GLN A 44 1.75 -2.68 17.97
N THR A 45 1.95 -2.48 16.66
CA THR A 45 1.82 -3.55 15.67
C THR A 45 2.85 -4.67 15.93
N VAL A 46 4.09 -4.31 16.25
CA VAL A 46 5.14 -5.30 16.59
C VAL A 46 4.81 -6.03 17.89
N GLN A 47 4.31 -5.33 18.90
CA GLN A 47 3.91 -5.93 20.17
C GLN A 47 2.75 -6.91 19.99
N GLU A 48 1.74 -6.55 19.19
CA GLU A 48 0.58 -7.39 18.87
C GLU A 48 0.99 -8.67 18.12
N ALA A 49 1.99 -8.56 17.22
CA ALA A 49 2.50 -9.71 16.48
C ALA A 49 3.18 -10.77 17.38
N GLY A 50 3.70 -10.38 18.54
CA GLY A 50 4.31 -11.32 19.50
C GLY A 50 5.53 -12.08 18.97
N VAL A 51 6.21 -11.56 17.94
CA VAL A 51 7.36 -12.22 17.30
C VAL A 51 8.70 -11.70 17.84
N PRO A 52 9.80 -12.46 17.70
CA PRO A 52 11.13 -12.00 18.10
C PRO A 52 11.52 -10.68 17.41
N LYS A 53 12.19 -9.77 18.15
CA LYS A 53 12.67 -8.48 17.62
C LYS A 53 13.63 -8.63 16.43
N SER A 54 14.29 -9.78 16.29
CA SER A 54 15.14 -10.08 15.12
C SER A 54 14.35 -10.11 13.81
N ARG A 55 13.05 -10.34 13.87
CA ARG A 55 12.16 -10.40 12.68
C ARG A 55 11.47 -9.09 12.34
N THR A 56 11.67 -8.03 13.10
CA THR A 56 11.00 -6.75 12.86
C THR A 56 11.98 -5.59 12.82
N LEU A 57 11.72 -4.60 11.99
CA LEU A 57 12.40 -3.30 11.97
C LEU A 57 11.34 -2.20 11.92
N VAL A 58 11.33 -1.33 12.92
CA VAL A 58 10.43 -0.17 12.97
C VAL A 58 11.17 1.07 12.50
N MET A 59 10.61 1.78 11.53
CA MET A 59 11.17 3.01 10.98
C MET A 59 10.12 4.12 10.91
N SER A 60 10.29 5.16 11.73
CA SER A 60 9.46 6.35 11.68
C SER A 60 9.95 7.28 10.57
N ILE A 61 9.22 7.31 9.45
CA ILE A 61 9.59 8.10 8.27
C ILE A 61 8.39 8.71 7.56
N ASN A 62 8.62 9.79 6.83
CA ASN A 62 7.72 10.27 5.80
C ASN A 62 8.16 9.71 4.44
N VAL A 63 7.29 8.95 3.77
CA VAL A 63 7.59 8.33 2.46
C VAL A 63 7.80 9.36 1.33
N SER A 64 7.34 10.60 1.50
CA SER A 64 7.56 11.67 0.51
C SER A 64 8.91 12.38 0.67
N ASP A 65 9.70 12.02 1.67
CA ASP A 65 11.04 12.56 1.91
C ASP A 65 12.09 11.59 1.33
N PRO A 66 12.85 12.01 0.28
CA PRO A 66 13.84 11.16 -0.36
C PRO A 66 14.95 10.67 0.58
N GLU A 67 15.40 11.53 1.51
CA GLU A 67 16.47 11.16 2.45
C GLU A 67 15.97 10.15 3.48
N ALA A 68 14.76 10.34 4.01
CA ALA A 68 14.14 9.40 4.93
C ALA A 68 13.89 8.03 4.27
N VAL A 69 13.48 8.01 2.99
CA VAL A 69 13.32 6.75 2.23
C VAL A 69 14.68 6.10 2.01
N SER A 70 15.71 6.85 1.65
CA SER A 70 17.07 6.32 1.51
C SER A 70 17.55 5.65 2.81
N ALA A 71 17.37 6.31 3.95
CA ALA A 71 17.72 5.76 5.27
C ALA A 71 16.92 4.50 5.63
N LEU A 72 15.62 4.43 5.25
CA LEU A 72 14.79 3.25 5.44
C LEU A 72 15.38 2.03 4.72
N PHE A 73 15.76 2.18 3.45
CA PHE A 73 16.30 1.09 2.66
C PHE A 73 17.73 0.71 3.09
N ALA A 74 18.56 1.68 3.50
CA ALA A 74 19.86 1.39 4.11
C ALA A 74 19.72 0.55 5.39
N ALA A 75 18.83 0.95 6.32
CA ALA A 75 18.57 0.17 7.53
C ALA A 75 17.98 -1.22 7.24
N THR A 76 17.17 -1.36 6.18
CA THR A 76 16.66 -2.65 5.72
C THR A 76 17.80 -3.55 5.23
N GLN A 77 18.72 -3.00 4.43
CA GLN A 77 19.91 -3.69 3.93
C GLN A 77 20.81 -4.13 5.08
N ASP A 78 21.09 -3.22 6.01
CA ASP A 78 21.99 -3.48 7.16
C ASP A 78 21.43 -4.59 8.06
N LYS A 79 20.12 -4.59 8.29
CA LYS A 79 19.50 -5.58 9.21
C LYS A 79 19.26 -6.93 8.56
N PHE A 80 18.79 -6.95 7.31
CA PHE A 80 18.29 -8.17 6.68
C PHE A 80 19.06 -8.60 5.42
N GLY A 81 19.85 -7.73 4.84
CA GLY A 81 20.67 -8.01 3.65
C GLY A 81 19.89 -8.14 2.34
N ARG A 82 18.54 -8.15 2.40
CA ARG A 82 17.67 -8.33 1.23
C ARG A 82 16.26 -7.79 1.44
N LEU A 83 15.52 -7.66 0.33
CA LEU A 83 14.09 -7.34 0.34
C LEU A 83 13.38 -8.23 -0.69
N ASP A 84 12.42 -9.03 -0.25
CA ASP A 84 11.66 -9.93 -1.13
C ASP A 84 10.30 -9.35 -1.55
N VAL A 85 9.68 -8.55 -0.66
CA VAL A 85 8.36 -7.95 -0.88
C VAL A 85 8.35 -6.50 -0.42
N LEU A 86 7.94 -5.59 -1.30
CA LEU A 86 7.55 -4.22 -0.93
C LEU A 86 6.04 -4.08 -1.07
N PHE A 87 5.34 -3.70 0.01
CA PHE A 87 3.96 -3.25 -0.07
C PHE A 87 3.88 -1.73 0.12
N ASN A 88 3.71 -1.01 -0.97
CA ASN A 88 3.46 0.42 -1.00
C ASN A 88 2.02 0.71 -0.58
N ASN A 89 1.80 0.84 0.71
CA ASN A 89 0.47 1.03 1.27
C ASN A 89 0.26 2.44 1.88
N ALA A 90 1.32 3.17 2.21
CA ALA A 90 1.19 4.51 2.74
C ALA A 90 0.34 5.40 1.82
N GLY A 91 -0.68 6.02 2.38
CA GLY A 91 -1.57 6.88 1.62
C GLY A 91 -2.40 7.78 2.53
N VAL A 92 -2.92 8.85 1.97
CA VAL A 92 -3.82 9.80 2.64
C VAL A 92 -4.95 10.20 1.69
N GLY A 93 -6.11 10.52 2.25
CA GLY A 93 -7.21 11.15 1.52
C GLY A 93 -7.13 12.67 1.54
N ALA A 94 -7.97 13.30 0.72
CA ALA A 94 -8.29 14.72 0.80
C ALA A 94 -9.70 14.91 1.38
N PRO A 95 -10.03 16.09 1.91
CA PRO A 95 -11.40 16.44 2.24
C PRO A 95 -12.29 16.34 0.98
N SER A 96 -13.53 15.88 1.17
CA SER A 96 -14.53 15.87 0.09
C SER A 96 -15.12 17.28 -0.03
N VAL A 97 -14.51 18.10 -0.87
CA VAL A 97 -14.94 19.47 -1.16
C VAL A 97 -15.09 19.67 -2.68
N PRO A 98 -15.91 20.63 -3.15
CA PRO A 98 -15.96 21.01 -4.57
C PRO A 98 -14.56 21.28 -5.14
N LEU A 99 -14.38 21.03 -6.43
CA LEU A 99 -13.06 21.12 -7.07
C LEU A 99 -12.45 22.52 -6.95
N GLU A 100 -13.28 23.56 -7.11
CA GLU A 100 -12.91 24.97 -7.00
C GLU A 100 -12.49 25.40 -5.59
N ASP A 101 -12.94 24.69 -4.55
CA ASP A 101 -12.63 24.98 -3.15
C ASP A 101 -11.45 24.15 -2.62
N LEU A 102 -10.91 23.25 -3.43
CA LEU A 102 -9.80 22.39 -3.07
C LEU A 102 -8.51 23.21 -2.95
N LYS A 103 -7.90 23.25 -1.76
CA LYS A 103 -6.64 23.94 -1.55
C LYS A 103 -5.47 23.21 -2.19
N TYR A 104 -4.53 23.98 -2.76
CA TYR A 104 -3.34 23.45 -3.42
C TYR A 104 -2.51 22.53 -2.49
N GLU A 105 -2.39 22.88 -1.21
CA GLU A 105 -1.65 22.09 -0.22
C GLU A 105 -2.30 20.71 0.03
N GLN A 106 -3.63 20.63 -0.07
CA GLN A 106 -4.37 19.38 0.05
C GLN A 106 -4.12 18.47 -1.17
N TRP A 107 -4.07 19.07 -2.35
CA TRP A 107 -3.69 18.37 -3.58
C TRP A 107 -2.26 17.82 -3.46
N CYS A 108 -1.27 18.68 -3.15
CA CYS A 108 0.12 18.28 -3.02
C CYS A 108 0.30 17.18 -1.98
N ARG A 109 -0.29 17.30 -0.81
CA ARG A 109 -0.19 16.29 0.25
C ARG A 109 -0.61 14.90 -0.22
N VAL A 110 -1.68 14.79 -1.02
CA VAL A 110 -2.15 13.50 -1.54
C VAL A 110 -1.17 12.95 -2.59
N LEU A 111 -0.74 13.78 -3.53
CA LEU A 111 0.22 13.37 -4.57
C LEU A 111 1.58 13.00 -3.97
N ASP A 112 2.10 13.81 -3.06
CA ASP A 112 3.40 13.57 -2.42
C ASP A 112 3.40 12.24 -1.66
N THR A 113 2.34 11.98 -0.88
CA THR A 113 2.28 10.74 -0.10
C THR A 113 1.99 9.53 -1.00
N CYS A 114 0.95 9.61 -1.83
CA CYS A 114 0.46 8.44 -2.56
C CYS A 114 1.27 8.13 -3.82
N VAL A 115 1.77 9.15 -4.53
CA VAL A 115 2.49 8.98 -5.81
C VAL A 115 4.00 9.07 -5.61
N THR A 116 4.48 10.23 -5.13
CA THR A 116 5.92 10.45 -4.92
C THR A 116 6.50 9.44 -3.93
N GLY A 117 5.81 9.20 -2.81
CA GLY A 117 6.24 8.21 -1.81
C GLY A 117 6.30 6.79 -2.37
N THR A 118 5.29 6.39 -3.15
CA THR A 118 5.30 5.08 -3.84
C THR A 118 6.45 4.99 -4.85
N PHE A 119 6.70 6.05 -5.62
CA PHE A 119 7.82 6.10 -6.56
C PHE A 119 9.17 5.94 -5.85
N LEU A 120 9.42 6.73 -4.80
CA LEU A 120 10.68 6.69 -4.05
C LEU A 120 10.94 5.31 -3.44
N CYS A 121 9.94 4.73 -2.78
CA CYS A 121 10.07 3.39 -2.21
C CYS A 121 10.29 2.33 -3.31
N THR A 122 9.57 2.43 -4.43
CA THR A 122 9.75 1.54 -5.60
C THR A 122 11.16 1.65 -6.16
N GLN A 123 11.69 2.86 -6.33
CA GLN A 123 13.04 3.10 -6.87
C GLN A 123 14.12 2.44 -6.00
N HIS A 124 14.04 2.60 -4.68
CA HIS A 124 14.99 2.00 -3.75
C HIS A 124 14.84 0.48 -3.67
N ALA A 125 13.60 -0.02 -3.63
CA ALA A 125 13.35 -1.47 -3.66
C ALA A 125 13.90 -2.10 -4.94
N PHE A 126 13.69 -1.44 -6.08
CA PHE A 126 14.17 -1.91 -7.37
C PHE A 126 15.71 -2.02 -7.40
N ARG A 127 16.43 -1.02 -6.88
CA ARG A 127 17.90 -1.07 -6.74
C ARG A 127 18.34 -2.26 -5.87
N MET A 128 17.71 -2.43 -4.70
CA MET A 128 18.03 -3.49 -3.74
C MET A 128 17.74 -4.87 -4.32
N MET A 129 16.54 -5.08 -4.90
CA MET A 129 16.12 -6.34 -5.51
C MET A 129 16.96 -6.74 -6.72
N LYS A 130 17.51 -5.77 -7.45
CA LYS A 130 18.41 -6.00 -8.58
C LYS A 130 19.82 -6.40 -8.13
N GLN A 131 20.29 -5.89 -7.00
CA GLN A 131 21.67 -6.08 -6.51
C GLN A 131 21.82 -7.29 -5.56
N GLN A 132 20.74 -7.74 -4.92
CA GLN A 132 20.78 -8.86 -3.98
C GLN A 132 20.98 -10.21 -4.69
N HIS A 133 21.40 -11.24 -3.95
CA HIS A 133 21.58 -12.60 -4.44
C HIS A 133 20.77 -13.61 -3.60
N PRO A 134 19.90 -14.45 -4.21
CA PRO A 134 19.43 -14.32 -5.61
C PRO A 134 18.73 -12.98 -5.84
N HIS A 135 18.85 -12.43 -7.06
CA HIS A 135 18.15 -11.19 -7.42
C HIS A 135 16.64 -11.42 -7.56
N GLY A 136 15.90 -10.33 -7.72
CA GLY A 136 14.46 -10.36 -7.90
C GLY A 136 13.69 -10.03 -6.61
N GLY A 137 12.41 -9.87 -6.77
CA GLY A 137 11.49 -9.52 -5.69
C GLY A 137 10.12 -9.09 -6.20
N ARG A 138 9.23 -8.74 -5.28
CA ARG A 138 7.86 -8.37 -5.61
C ARG A 138 7.49 -7.03 -5.04
N ILE A 139 6.95 -6.16 -5.88
CA ILE A 139 6.40 -4.87 -5.50
C ILE A 139 4.88 -4.95 -5.64
N ILE A 140 4.15 -4.58 -4.58
CA ILE A 140 2.69 -4.55 -4.55
C ILE A 140 2.28 -3.12 -4.23
N ASN A 141 1.51 -2.49 -5.11
CA ASN A 141 1.02 -1.14 -4.93
C ASN A 141 -0.43 -1.14 -4.44
N ASN A 142 -0.72 -0.37 -3.40
CA ASN A 142 -2.06 -0.13 -2.94
C ASN A 142 -2.75 0.83 -3.91
N GLY A 143 -3.58 0.25 -4.77
CA GLY A 143 -4.48 0.96 -5.66
C GLY A 143 -5.81 1.34 -4.99
N SER A 144 -6.82 1.47 -5.81
CA SER A 144 -8.20 1.71 -5.38
C SER A 144 -9.14 1.52 -6.56
N ILE A 145 -10.39 1.19 -6.31
CA ILE A 145 -11.43 1.30 -7.34
C ILE A 145 -11.54 2.73 -7.91
N SER A 146 -11.05 3.75 -7.15
CA SER A 146 -10.92 5.13 -7.63
C SER A 146 -9.88 5.30 -8.75
N ALA A 147 -9.07 4.27 -9.04
CA ALA A 147 -8.24 4.22 -10.25
C ALA A 147 -9.05 3.91 -11.53
N HIS A 148 -10.33 3.61 -11.40
CA HIS A 148 -11.24 3.26 -12.51
C HIS A 148 -12.45 4.17 -12.54
N THR A 149 -13.12 4.38 -11.41
CA THR A 149 -14.35 5.16 -11.28
C THR A 149 -14.24 6.13 -10.11
N PRO A 150 -14.27 7.46 -10.37
CA PRO A 150 -14.15 8.47 -9.33
C PRO A 150 -15.43 8.55 -8.49
N ARG A 151 -15.29 9.17 -7.31
CA ARG A 151 -16.42 9.70 -6.53
C ARG A 151 -16.47 11.21 -6.69
N PRO A 152 -17.64 11.83 -6.47
CA PRO A 152 -17.69 13.28 -6.37
C PRO A 152 -16.67 13.81 -5.36
N ASN A 153 -16.11 14.98 -5.61
CA ASN A 153 -15.19 15.68 -4.71
C ASN A 153 -13.93 14.90 -4.33
N SER A 154 -13.42 14.03 -5.23
CA SER A 154 -12.27 13.16 -4.95
C SER A 154 -11.07 13.38 -5.88
N ALA A 155 -10.98 14.54 -6.54
CA ALA A 155 -10.00 14.79 -7.59
C ALA A 155 -8.54 14.42 -7.21
N PRO A 156 -7.96 14.82 -6.06
CA PRO A 156 -6.58 14.48 -5.74
C PRO A 156 -6.36 12.97 -5.58
N TYR A 157 -7.28 12.32 -4.89
CA TYR A 157 -7.19 10.87 -4.63
C TYR A 157 -7.38 10.07 -5.92
N THR A 158 -8.36 10.44 -6.74
CA THR A 158 -8.60 9.84 -8.06
C THR A 158 -7.38 9.99 -8.96
N ALA A 159 -6.81 11.20 -9.08
CA ALA A 159 -5.61 11.44 -9.86
C ALA A 159 -4.42 10.60 -9.36
N ALA A 160 -4.20 10.56 -8.04
CA ALA A 160 -3.14 9.76 -7.44
C ALA A 160 -3.30 8.27 -7.76
N LYS A 161 -4.51 7.70 -7.62
CA LYS A 161 -4.74 6.27 -7.86
C LYS A 161 -4.64 5.89 -9.34
N HIS A 162 -4.99 6.77 -10.27
CA HIS A 162 -4.71 6.59 -11.70
C HIS A 162 -3.19 6.63 -11.99
N ALA A 163 -2.45 7.55 -11.34
CA ALA A 163 -0.99 7.60 -11.48
C ALA A 163 -0.31 6.32 -10.98
N ILE A 164 -0.79 5.72 -9.89
CA ILE A 164 -0.29 4.43 -9.37
C ILE A 164 -0.48 3.31 -10.42
N THR A 165 -1.59 3.30 -11.15
CA THR A 165 -1.82 2.33 -12.24
C THR A 165 -0.76 2.45 -13.34
N GLY A 166 -0.41 3.67 -13.74
CA GLY A 166 0.67 3.93 -14.69
C GLY A 166 2.04 3.46 -14.16
N LEU A 167 2.36 3.85 -12.92
CA LEU A 167 3.62 3.46 -12.27
C LEU A 167 3.74 1.93 -12.12
N THR A 168 2.66 1.23 -11.76
CA THR A 168 2.63 -0.23 -11.64
C THR A 168 2.98 -0.90 -12.97
N LYS A 169 2.37 -0.45 -14.07
CA LYS A 169 2.61 -1.00 -15.42
C LYS A 169 4.05 -0.78 -15.87
N SER A 170 4.59 0.43 -15.67
CA SER A 170 5.97 0.77 -16.01
C SER A 170 6.96 -0.06 -15.19
N THR A 171 6.79 -0.11 -13.87
CA THR A 171 7.65 -0.89 -12.97
C THR A 171 7.62 -2.39 -13.33
N ALA A 172 6.45 -2.94 -13.67
CA ALA A 172 6.33 -4.34 -14.07
C ALA A 172 7.08 -4.63 -15.38
N LEU A 173 7.08 -3.69 -16.32
CA LEU A 173 7.81 -3.82 -17.58
C LEU A 173 9.32 -3.77 -17.36
N ASP A 174 9.79 -2.76 -16.63
CA ASP A 174 11.21 -2.51 -16.38
C ASP A 174 11.84 -3.59 -15.49
N GLY A 175 11.02 -4.26 -14.67
CA GLY A 175 11.46 -5.30 -13.72
C GLY A 175 11.74 -6.67 -14.36
N ARG A 176 11.19 -6.96 -15.54
CA ARG A 176 11.26 -8.28 -16.19
C ARG A 176 12.67 -8.85 -16.32
N PRO A 177 13.70 -8.07 -16.77
CA PRO A 177 15.06 -8.61 -16.90
C PRO A 177 15.73 -8.97 -15.57
N PHE A 178 15.11 -8.63 -14.42
CA PHE A 178 15.70 -8.76 -13.10
C PHE A 178 14.84 -9.60 -12.15
N ASP A 179 13.88 -10.35 -12.66
CA ASP A 179 12.89 -11.11 -11.85
C ASP A 179 12.19 -10.26 -10.81
N ILE A 180 11.99 -8.97 -11.11
CA ILE A 180 11.22 -8.04 -10.27
C ILE A 180 9.81 -7.96 -10.84
N THR A 181 8.82 -8.40 -10.06
CA THR A 181 7.41 -8.31 -10.42
C THR A 181 6.77 -7.10 -9.76
N CYS A 182 5.82 -6.47 -10.45
CA CYS A 182 5.01 -5.41 -9.87
C CYS A 182 3.54 -5.68 -10.15
N GLY A 183 2.71 -5.55 -9.12
CA GLY A 183 1.25 -5.68 -9.22
C GLY A 183 0.54 -4.64 -8.37
N GLN A 184 -0.74 -4.47 -8.60
CA GLN A 184 -1.61 -3.52 -7.91
C GLN A 184 -2.82 -4.23 -7.32
N ILE A 185 -3.14 -3.90 -6.07
CA ILE A 185 -4.38 -4.29 -5.45
C ILE A 185 -5.34 -3.10 -5.39
N ASP A 186 -6.45 -3.16 -6.12
CA ASP A 186 -7.49 -2.15 -6.12
C ASP A 186 -8.51 -2.45 -5.03
N ILE A 187 -8.60 -1.54 -4.07
CA ILE A 187 -9.37 -1.78 -2.84
C ILE A 187 -10.62 -0.91 -2.87
N GLY A 188 -11.76 -1.54 -2.54
CA GLY A 188 -13.03 -0.86 -2.37
C GLY A 188 -13.60 -1.04 -0.96
N ASN A 189 -13.73 0.06 -0.20
CA ASN A 189 -14.39 0.17 1.09
C ASN A 189 -13.92 -0.85 2.16
N ALA A 190 -12.62 -0.96 2.41
CA ALA A 190 -12.13 -1.68 3.58
C ALA A 190 -12.38 -0.87 4.87
N ALA A 191 -12.88 -1.51 5.91
CA ALA A 191 -13.11 -0.89 7.22
C ALA A 191 -11.78 -0.50 7.88
N THR A 192 -11.51 0.79 7.95
CA THR A 192 -10.30 1.39 8.51
C THR A 192 -10.62 2.78 9.06
N GLU A 193 -9.69 3.39 9.79
CA GLU A 193 -9.84 4.79 10.24
C GLU A 193 -10.12 5.75 9.06
N MET A 194 -9.54 5.50 7.88
CA MET A 194 -9.74 6.32 6.69
C MET A 194 -11.17 6.26 6.16
N THR A 195 -11.86 5.15 6.34
CA THR A 195 -13.20 4.89 5.83
C THR A 195 -14.29 5.00 6.90
N ALA A 196 -13.94 5.33 8.15
CA ALA A 196 -14.91 5.42 9.26
C ALA A 196 -16.09 6.36 8.96
N ASN A 197 -15.84 7.46 8.24
CA ASN A 197 -16.91 8.38 7.85
C ASN A 197 -17.91 7.81 6.84
N MET A 198 -17.64 6.67 6.21
CA MET A 198 -18.57 6.03 5.26
C MET A 198 -19.83 5.51 5.94
N GLU A 199 -19.76 5.23 7.23
CA GLU A 199 -20.94 4.86 8.05
C GLU A 199 -21.96 6.01 8.18
N ASN A 200 -21.51 7.26 8.01
CA ASN A 200 -22.37 8.44 8.03
C ASN A 200 -22.94 8.81 6.64
N GLY A 201 -22.58 8.03 5.63
CA GLY A 201 -22.95 8.26 4.23
C GLY A 201 -21.91 9.06 3.45
N VAL A 202 -21.86 8.79 2.17
CA VAL A 202 -20.97 9.44 1.18
C VAL A 202 -21.78 9.94 0.02
N LEU A 203 -21.32 11.05 -0.59
CA LEU A 203 -21.95 11.63 -1.77
C LEU A 203 -21.85 10.67 -2.95
N GLN A 204 -22.98 10.36 -3.55
CA GLN A 204 -23.11 9.49 -4.73
C GLN A 204 -23.05 10.30 -6.04
N ALA A 205 -22.81 9.61 -7.15
CA ALA A 205 -22.75 10.24 -8.47
C ALA A 205 -24.06 10.94 -8.88
N ASN A 206 -25.19 10.48 -8.38
CA ASN A 206 -26.52 11.10 -8.61
C ASN A 206 -26.85 12.26 -7.65
N GLY A 207 -25.90 12.70 -6.82
CA GLY A 207 -26.07 13.79 -5.86
C GLY A 207 -26.71 13.39 -4.53
N THR A 208 -27.13 12.14 -4.35
CA THR A 208 -27.65 11.67 -3.05
C THR A 208 -26.53 11.34 -2.08
N VAL A 209 -26.82 11.29 -0.78
CA VAL A 209 -25.91 10.76 0.24
C VAL A 209 -26.40 9.39 0.66
N ALA A 210 -25.54 8.38 0.60
CA ALA A 210 -25.88 7.02 0.98
C ALA A 210 -24.75 6.36 1.76
N VAL A 211 -25.10 5.50 2.73
CA VAL A 211 -24.16 4.64 3.44
C VAL A 211 -23.67 3.55 2.47
N GLU A 212 -22.39 3.37 2.39
CA GLU A 212 -21.81 2.29 1.60
C GLU A 212 -21.27 1.16 2.47
N PRO A 213 -21.54 -0.10 2.12
CA PRO A 213 -20.99 -1.24 2.83
C PRO A 213 -19.46 -1.24 2.83
N THR A 214 -18.88 -1.71 3.93
CA THR A 214 -17.45 -1.95 4.10
C THR A 214 -17.17 -3.44 4.24
N MET A 215 -15.92 -3.85 4.03
CA MET A 215 -15.41 -5.20 4.29
C MET A 215 -14.30 -5.14 5.33
N ASP A 216 -14.04 -6.26 6.01
CA ASP A 216 -12.91 -6.38 6.91
C ASP A 216 -11.58 -6.21 6.15
N ALA A 217 -10.67 -5.41 6.72
CA ALA A 217 -9.34 -5.17 6.16
C ALA A 217 -8.48 -6.45 6.07
N ASP A 218 -8.80 -7.49 6.83
CA ASP A 218 -8.13 -8.79 6.75
C ASP A 218 -8.30 -9.47 5.39
N HIS A 219 -9.40 -9.23 4.68
CA HIS A 219 -9.56 -9.73 3.31
C HIS A 219 -8.54 -9.11 2.35
N VAL A 220 -8.21 -7.83 2.55
CA VAL A 220 -7.15 -7.16 1.79
C VAL A 220 -5.78 -7.74 2.14
N ALA A 221 -5.48 -7.91 3.45
CA ALA A 221 -4.22 -8.49 3.91
C ALA A 221 -3.99 -9.90 3.33
N ARG A 222 -5.04 -10.73 3.28
CA ARG A 222 -4.98 -12.07 2.66
C ARG A 222 -4.70 -12.01 1.16
N ALA A 223 -5.28 -11.05 0.44
CA ALA A 223 -5.01 -10.87 -0.98
C ALA A 223 -3.56 -10.40 -1.22
N VAL A 224 -3.04 -9.48 -0.39
CA VAL A 224 -1.63 -9.08 -0.43
C VAL A 224 -0.70 -10.26 -0.13
N LEU A 225 -1.01 -11.08 0.88
CA LEU A 225 -0.25 -12.30 1.19
C LEU A 225 -0.27 -13.29 0.01
N TYR A 226 -1.43 -13.49 -0.64
CA TYR A 226 -1.52 -14.31 -1.84
C TYR A 226 -0.57 -13.80 -2.93
N MET A 227 -0.63 -12.51 -3.26
CA MET A 227 0.29 -11.91 -4.23
C MET A 227 1.77 -12.08 -3.80
N ALA A 228 2.08 -11.84 -2.54
CA ALA A 228 3.44 -11.92 -1.98
C ALA A 228 4.01 -13.35 -2.00
N SER A 229 3.17 -14.37 -1.90
CA SER A 229 3.58 -15.77 -1.80
C SER A 229 3.88 -16.46 -3.13
N LEU A 230 3.49 -15.87 -4.26
CA LEU A 230 3.69 -16.43 -5.58
C LEU A 230 5.19 -16.48 -5.94
N PRO A 231 5.63 -17.46 -6.74
CA PRO A 231 6.98 -17.47 -7.31
C PRO A 231 7.16 -16.29 -8.27
N LEU A 232 8.41 -15.88 -8.56
CA LEU A 232 8.71 -14.67 -9.32
C LEU A 232 8.44 -14.78 -10.81
N ASP A 233 8.27 -15.98 -11.34
CA ASP A 233 7.82 -16.25 -12.72
C ASP A 233 6.30 -16.03 -12.91
N VAL A 234 5.56 -15.83 -11.81
CA VAL A 234 4.12 -15.54 -11.79
C VAL A 234 3.86 -14.14 -11.24
N ASN A 235 3.08 -13.34 -11.94
CA ASN A 235 2.63 -12.03 -11.47
C ASN A 235 1.10 -11.92 -11.48
N VAL A 236 0.55 -11.24 -10.49
CA VAL A 236 -0.84 -10.74 -10.46
C VAL A 236 -0.77 -9.25 -10.78
N PRO A 237 -0.95 -8.83 -12.03
CA PRO A 237 -0.78 -7.42 -12.40
C PRO A 237 -1.80 -6.51 -11.73
N PHE A 238 -3.06 -6.97 -11.68
CA PHE A 238 -4.16 -6.24 -11.04
C PHE A 238 -5.11 -7.22 -10.38
N VAL A 239 -5.54 -6.91 -9.16
CA VAL A 239 -6.60 -7.60 -8.44
C VAL A 239 -7.50 -6.59 -7.74
N THR A 240 -8.82 -6.77 -7.82
CA THR A 240 -9.78 -5.92 -7.11
C THR A 240 -10.39 -6.69 -5.94
N VAL A 241 -10.33 -6.09 -4.75
CA VAL A 241 -10.96 -6.61 -3.53
C VAL A 241 -11.87 -5.54 -2.96
N MET A 242 -13.16 -5.81 -2.88
CA MET A 242 -14.15 -4.80 -2.51
C MET A 242 -15.31 -5.39 -1.74
N ALA A 243 -16.01 -4.57 -0.95
CA ALA A 243 -17.25 -4.97 -0.31
C ALA A 243 -18.30 -5.31 -1.39
N ASN A 244 -18.88 -6.51 -1.32
CA ASN A 244 -19.74 -7.05 -2.39
C ASN A 244 -20.94 -6.15 -2.75
N ARG A 245 -21.49 -5.43 -1.78
CA ARG A 245 -22.68 -4.58 -1.96
C ARG A 245 -22.36 -3.11 -2.21
N MET A 246 -21.08 -2.71 -2.26
CA MET A 246 -20.75 -1.33 -2.54
C MET A 246 -21.02 -0.99 -4.03
N PRO A 247 -21.43 0.24 -4.33
CA PRO A 247 -21.69 0.65 -5.71
C PRO A 247 -20.36 0.83 -6.46
N PHE A 248 -20.11 -0.04 -7.43
CA PHE A 248 -18.96 0.03 -8.34
C PHE A 248 -19.37 -0.46 -9.74
N ILE A 249 -19.69 -1.76 -9.89
CA ILE A 249 -20.27 -2.30 -11.12
C ILE A 249 -21.73 -1.84 -11.20
N GLY A 250 -22.11 -1.29 -12.34
CA GLY A 250 -23.46 -0.72 -12.55
C GLY A 250 -23.63 0.70 -11.98
N ARG A 251 -22.55 1.33 -11.52
CA ARG A 251 -22.54 2.77 -11.22
C ARG A 251 -22.50 3.52 -12.55
N GLY A 252 -23.59 4.12 -12.95
CA GLY A 252 -23.71 4.89 -14.18
C GLY A 252 -24.94 5.74 -14.16
#